data_4b4af0d62d16b90b3ac01f327253bda7
#
_entry.id   4b4af0d62d16b90b3ac01f327253bda7
#
_cell.length_a   1.000
_cell.length_b   1.000
_cell.length_c   1.000
_cell.angle_alpha   90.00
_cell.angle_beta   90.00
_cell.angle_gamma   90.00
#
_symmetry.space_group_name_H-M   'P 1'
#
loop_
_entity.id
_entity.type
_entity.pdbx_description
1 polymer ?
#
loop_
_entity_poly.entity_id
_entity_poly.type
_entity_poly.pdbx_seq_one_letter_code
_entity_poly.pdbx_strand_id
1 'polypeptide(L)'
;PIGKTQMSLSYTAKTSRPSFYQLRSDLQYDDRFTYEGGNPLLKPSFNHDLTYQFGYKFIQASLNYQYIKDVSSFMMKAYEPDPVITVFSQENYPKAQYLNASVSLSPKFNFWEPSLYLSVSKPFFEAFTMGEMRSFNKPTYGFSLNNSFRLPKGWIFSLDGRVSTDGDNMQGLSKRTGGVYVGL
;
A
#
# COMPACT_ATOMS: atom_id res chain seq x y z
N PRO A 1 -16.05 26.05 -7.09
CA PRO A 1 -15.04 25.67 -8.09
C PRO A 1 -14.67 26.89 -8.94
N ILE A 2 -13.38 27.17 -9.04
CA ILE A 2 -12.86 28.21 -9.91
C ILE A 2 -12.79 27.62 -11.32
N GLY A 3 -13.79 27.90 -12.15
CA GLY A 3 -13.91 27.34 -13.50
C GLY A 3 -14.13 25.80 -13.49
N LYS A 4 -13.33 25.05 -14.28
CA LYS A 4 -13.35 23.58 -14.38
C LYS A 4 -12.39 22.88 -13.39
N THR A 5 -11.88 23.60 -12.41
CA THR A 5 -10.94 23.08 -11.40
C THR A 5 -11.72 22.59 -10.18
N GLN A 6 -11.36 21.39 -9.71
CA GLN A 6 -11.87 20.81 -8.47
C GLN A 6 -10.70 20.59 -7.51
N MET A 7 -10.86 21.00 -6.27
CA MET A 7 -9.87 20.80 -5.21
C MET A 7 -10.60 20.33 -3.97
N SER A 8 -10.04 19.36 -3.28
CA SER A 8 -10.52 18.93 -1.97
C SER A 8 -9.36 18.64 -1.05
N LEU A 9 -9.55 18.96 0.21
CA LEU A 9 -8.66 18.60 1.31
C LEU A 9 -9.50 17.88 2.35
N SER A 10 -9.14 16.66 2.68
CA SER A 10 -9.83 15.87 3.69
C SER A 10 -8.86 15.39 4.75
N TYR A 11 -9.32 15.41 5.99
CA TYR A 11 -8.62 14.83 7.12
C TYR A 11 -9.53 13.84 7.83
N THR A 12 -8.99 12.65 8.11
CA THR A 12 -9.71 11.59 8.82
C THR A 12 -8.84 11.08 9.98
N ALA A 13 -9.45 10.92 11.14
CA ALA A 13 -8.84 10.27 12.29
C ALA A 13 -9.67 9.04 12.67
N LYS A 14 -9.03 7.86 12.74
CA LYS A 14 -9.69 6.60 13.08
C LYS A 14 -8.87 5.82 14.09
N THR A 15 -9.57 5.15 15.02
CA THR A 15 -8.97 4.18 15.94
C THR A 15 -9.27 2.78 15.43
N SER A 16 -8.23 1.96 15.29
CA SER A 16 -8.34 0.53 14.99
C SER A 16 -8.02 -0.25 16.26
N ARG A 17 -8.96 -1.07 16.72
CA ARG A 17 -8.79 -1.91 17.89
C ARG A 17 -8.40 -3.33 17.47
N PRO A 18 -7.48 -3.99 18.21
CA PRO A 18 -7.21 -5.39 17.98
C PRO A 18 -8.48 -6.24 18.15
N SER A 19 -8.60 -7.27 17.34
CA SER A 19 -9.67 -8.27 17.47
C SER A 19 -9.40 -9.19 18.67
N PHE A 20 -10.42 -9.88 19.16
CA PHE A 20 -10.25 -10.88 20.22
C PHE A 20 -9.27 -11.98 19.84
N TYR A 21 -9.24 -12.37 18.56
CA TYR A 21 -8.29 -13.34 18.04
C TYR A 21 -6.84 -12.86 18.17
N GLN A 22 -6.59 -11.60 17.93
CA GLN A 22 -5.26 -11.00 18.07
C GLN A 22 -4.83 -10.83 19.54
N LEU A 23 -5.80 -10.72 20.45
CA LEU A 23 -5.58 -10.56 21.90
C LEU A 23 -5.50 -11.89 22.67
N ARG A 24 -5.63 -13.03 22.01
CA ARG A 24 -5.52 -14.33 22.67
C ARG A 24 -4.14 -14.54 23.27
N SER A 25 -4.03 -15.29 24.34
CA SER A 25 -2.77 -15.62 25.03
C SER A 25 -2.22 -17.00 24.70
N ASP A 26 -3.00 -17.82 23.99
CA ASP A 26 -2.61 -19.16 23.58
C ASP A 26 -1.80 -19.17 22.29
N LEU A 27 -1.02 -20.24 22.12
CA LEU A 27 -0.34 -20.58 20.90
C LEU A 27 -1.13 -21.67 20.18
N GLN A 28 -1.46 -21.42 18.93
CA GLN A 28 -2.09 -22.39 18.06
C GLN A 28 -1.01 -23.08 17.22
N TYR A 29 -1.05 -24.39 17.18
CA TYR A 29 -0.23 -25.18 16.26
C TYR A 29 -0.75 -25.00 14.84
N ASP A 30 0.11 -24.58 13.93
CA ASP A 30 -0.21 -24.48 12.51
C ASP A 30 0.46 -25.64 11.75
N ASP A 31 1.77 -25.77 11.87
CA ASP A 31 2.52 -26.91 11.36
C ASP A 31 3.73 -27.24 12.27
N ARG A 32 4.56 -28.22 11.84
CA ARG A 32 5.73 -28.69 12.58
C ARG A 32 6.74 -27.59 12.96
N PHE A 33 6.81 -26.52 12.19
CA PHE A 33 7.78 -25.44 12.34
C PHE A 33 7.14 -24.10 12.65
N THR A 34 5.80 -24.06 12.76
CA THR A 34 5.07 -22.80 12.78
C THR A 34 3.95 -22.84 13.83
N TYR A 35 3.99 -21.87 14.73
CA TYR A 35 2.92 -21.57 15.68
C TYR A 35 2.38 -20.19 15.40
N GLU A 36 1.11 -19.99 15.67
CA GLU A 36 0.47 -18.69 15.63
C GLU A 36 0.01 -18.28 17.04
N GLY A 37 0.42 -17.11 17.49
CA GLY A 37 0.07 -16.56 18.79
C GLY A 37 -0.61 -15.21 18.71
N GLY A 38 -1.51 -14.94 19.63
CA GLY A 38 -1.99 -13.59 19.88
C GLY A 38 -1.03 -12.82 20.78
N ASN A 39 -1.38 -11.56 21.03
CA ASN A 39 -0.69 -10.71 22.00
C ASN A 39 -1.70 -9.91 22.81
N PRO A 40 -1.95 -10.31 24.09
CA PRO A 40 -2.89 -9.61 24.96
C PRO A 40 -2.52 -8.16 25.27
N LEU A 41 -1.26 -7.77 25.03
CA LEU A 41 -0.74 -6.43 25.29
C LEU A 41 -0.92 -5.48 24.10
N LEU A 42 -1.56 -5.91 23.02
CA LEU A 42 -1.80 -5.05 21.86
C LEU A 42 -2.66 -3.86 22.23
N LYS A 43 -2.17 -2.68 21.84
CA LYS A 43 -2.85 -1.41 21.99
C LYS A 43 -3.63 -1.06 20.72
N PRO A 44 -4.71 -0.28 20.84
CA PRO A 44 -5.36 0.31 19.68
C PRO A 44 -4.40 1.20 18.89
N SER A 45 -4.48 1.12 17.56
CA SER A 45 -3.75 2.00 16.65
C SER A 45 -4.58 3.24 16.33
N PHE A 46 -3.91 4.39 16.23
CA PHE A 46 -4.53 5.67 15.85
C PHE A 46 -4.03 6.07 14.47
N ASN A 47 -4.93 6.12 13.53
CA ASN A 47 -4.64 6.45 12.13
C ASN A 47 -5.12 7.87 11.82
N HIS A 48 -4.21 8.72 11.35
CA HIS A 48 -4.45 10.07 10.86
C HIS A 48 -4.14 10.10 9.37
N ASP A 49 -5.09 10.50 8.58
CA ASP A 49 -5.02 10.49 7.13
C ASP A 49 -5.38 11.88 6.59
N LEU A 50 -4.44 12.50 5.90
CA LEU A 50 -4.59 13.79 5.24
C LEU A 50 -4.48 13.60 3.74
N THR A 51 -5.55 13.90 3.00
CA THR A 51 -5.60 13.72 1.55
C THR A 51 -5.95 15.03 0.87
N TYR A 52 -5.11 15.44 -0.07
CA TYR A 52 -5.38 16.51 -1.02
C TYR A 52 -5.65 15.92 -2.40
N GLN A 53 -6.71 16.37 -3.05
CA GLN A 53 -7.07 15.99 -4.40
C GLN A 53 -7.21 17.23 -5.28
N PHE A 54 -6.71 17.14 -6.48
CA PHE A 54 -6.79 18.15 -7.52
C PHE A 54 -7.31 17.54 -8.81
N GLY A 55 -8.28 18.21 -9.44
CA GLY A 55 -8.81 17.82 -10.73
C GLY A 55 -8.93 19.03 -11.65
N TYR A 56 -8.43 18.90 -12.86
CA TYR A 56 -8.59 19.90 -13.91
C TYR A 56 -8.69 19.23 -15.28
N LYS A 57 -9.85 19.37 -15.92
CA LYS A 57 -10.14 18.72 -17.21
C LYS A 57 -9.84 17.21 -17.15
N PHE A 58 -8.79 16.78 -17.85
CA PHE A 58 -8.34 15.40 -17.96
C PHE A 58 -7.18 15.06 -16.99
N ILE A 59 -6.81 16.00 -16.13
CA ILE A 59 -5.73 15.85 -15.14
C ILE A 59 -6.35 15.62 -13.78
N GLN A 60 -5.92 14.57 -13.09
CA GLN A 60 -6.22 14.33 -11.68
C GLN A 60 -4.93 14.09 -10.93
N ALA A 61 -4.77 14.72 -9.78
CA ALA A 61 -3.64 14.50 -8.88
C ALA A 61 -4.14 14.27 -7.46
N SER A 62 -3.43 13.42 -6.74
CA SER A 62 -3.71 13.13 -5.34
C SER A 62 -2.40 13.11 -4.55
N LEU A 63 -2.43 13.69 -3.35
CA LEU A 63 -1.37 13.63 -2.37
C LEU A 63 -1.99 13.17 -1.06
N ASN A 64 -1.49 12.07 -0.51
CA ASN A 64 -1.97 11.50 0.73
C ASN A 64 -0.79 11.35 1.70
N TYR A 65 -0.96 11.84 2.92
CA TYR A 65 -0.07 11.59 4.02
C TYR A 65 -0.82 10.86 5.13
N GLN A 66 -0.29 9.71 5.52
CA GLN A 66 -0.84 8.87 6.57
C GLN A 66 0.16 8.77 7.72
N TYR A 67 -0.31 9.01 8.95
CA TYR A 67 0.42 8.81 10.19
C TYR A 67 -0.34 7.82 11.07
N ILE A 68 0.31 6.71 11.44
CA ILE A 68 -0.28 5.70 12.30
C ILE A 68 0.56 5.61 13.57
N LYS A 69 -0.07 5.92 14.70
CA LYS A 69 0.50 5.72 16.03
C LYS A 69 0.14 4.33 16.54
N ASP A 70 1.07 3.70 17.27
CA ASP A 70 0.92 2.35 17.84
C ASP A 70 0.47 1.32 16.78
N VAL A 71 1.11 1.37 15.59
CA VAL A 71 0.74 0.49 14.48
C VAL A 71 0.96 -0.97 14.84
N SER A 72 -0.09 -1.80 14.67
CA SER A 72 0.03 -3.23 14.83
C SER A 72 0.53 -3.88 13.54
N SER A 73 1.59 -4.64 13.62
CA SER A 73 2.16 -5.37 12.49
C SER A 73 2.59 -6.76 12.89
N PHE A 74 2.70 -7.64 11.91
CA PHE A 74 3.20 -9.00 12.10
C PHE A 74 4.63 -8.99 12.59
N MET A 75 4.91 -9.89 13.51
CA MET A 75 6.23 -10.21 14.02
C MET A 75 6.46 -11.71 13.91
N MET A 76 7.69 -12.06 13.54
CA MET A 76 8.20 -13.44 13.59
C MET A 76 9.27 -13.53 14.65
N LYS A 77 9.13 -14.46 15.59
CA LYS A 77 10.12 -14.74 16.62
C LYS A 77 10.35 -16.24 16.77
N ALA A 78 11.56 -16.64 17.17
CA ALA A 78 11.81 -18.02 17.53
C ALA A 78 11.00 -18.40 18.77
N TYR A 79 10.49 -19.62 18.82
CA TYR A 79 9.88 -20.19 20.01
C TYR A 79 10.98 -20.53 21.02
N GLU A 80 11.01 -19.89 22.17
CA GLU A 80 12.09 -20.06 23.14
C GLU A 80 12.40 -21.51 23.56
N PRO A 81 11.41 -22.40 23.76
CA PRO A 81 11.68 -23.80 24.07
C PRO A 81 12.30 -24.59 22.91
N ASP A 82 12.03 -24.22 21.66
CA ASP A 82 12.61 -24.83 20.46
C ASP A 82 12.78 -23.78 19.35
N PRO A 83 14.02 -23.24 19.19
CA PRO A 83 14.29 -22.16 18.22
C PRO A 83 14.09 -22.52 16.74
N VAL A 84 13.91 -23.79 16.41
CA VAL A 84 13.55 -24.24 15.05
C VAL A 84 12.13 -23.85 14.69
N ILE A 85 11.27 -23.66 15.71
CA ILE A 85 9.88 -23.27 15.55
C ILE A 85 9.77 -21.75 15.49
N THR A 86 9.05 -21.25 14.50
CA THR A 86 8.74 -19.82 14.34
C THR A 86 7.35 -19.53 14.89
N VAL A 87 7.25 -18.55 15.77
CA VAL A 87 5.96 -18.01 16.24
C VAL A 87 5.61 -16.77 15.42
N PHE A 88 4.48 -16.82 14.73
CA PHE A 88 3.84 -15.65 14.13
C PHE A 88 2.93 -14.97 15.15
N SER A 89 3.16 -13.69 15.39
CA SER A 89 2.37 -12.90 16.32
C SER A 89 2.24 -11.47 15.80
N GLN A 90 1.61 -10.60 16.58
CA GLN A 90 1.52 -9.18 16.29
C GLN A 90 2.09 -8.36 17.43
N GLU A 91 2.74 -7.25 17.07
CA GLU A 91 3.23 -6.27 18.04
C GLU A 91 2.88 -4.85 17.61
N ASN A 92 2.82 -3.94 18.60
CA ASN A 92 2.71 -2.53 18.30
C ASN A 92 4.11 -1.93 18.11
N TYR A 93 4.27 -1.25 16.99
CA TYR A 93 5.40 -0.38 16.72
C TYR A 93 5.00 1.08 16.98
N PRO A 94 5.90 1.94 17.47
CA PRO A 94 5.55 3.29 17.92
C PRO A 94 4.83 4.12 16.86
N LYS A 95 5.27 4.00 15.60
CA LYS A 95 4.68 4.74 14.47
C LYS A 95 5.01 4.10 13.12
N ALA A 96 4.12 4.32 12.17
CA ALA A 96 4.41 4.20 10.75
C ALA A 96 3.87 5.43 10.01
N GLN A 97 4.55 5.85 8.96
CA GLN A 97 4.12 6.97 8.13
C GLN A 97 4.20 6.57 6.67
N TYR A 98 3.31 7.13 5.85
CA TYR A 98 3.27 6.90 4.41
C TYR A 98 3.02 8.22 3.70
N LEU A 99 3.79 8.45 2.66
CA LEU A 99 3.55 9.53 1.70
C LEU A 99 3.24 8.90 0.36
N ASN A 100 2.03 9.13 -0.13
CA ASN A 100 1.57 8.64 -1.43
C ASN A 100 1.22 9.83 -2.31
N ALA A 101 1.73 9.85 -3.53
CA ALA A 101 1.33 10.82 -4.53
C ALA A 101 1.02 10.12 -5.85
N SER A 102 0.03 10.62 -6.56
CA SER A 102 -0.31 10.11 -7.88
C SER A 102 -0.81 11.23 -8.80
N VAL A 103 -0.57 11.02 -10.09
CA VAL A 103 -1.10 11.86 -11.16
C VAL A 103 -1.66 10.96 -12.24
N SER A 104 -2.88 11.23 -12.68
CA SER A 104 -3.46 10.61 -13.85
C SER A 104 -3.80 11.65 -14.93
N LEU A 105 -3.53 11.28 -16.17
CA LEU A 105 -3.81 12.06 -17.36
C LEU A 105 -4.64 11.19 -18.31
N SER A 106 -5.90 11.58 -18.55
CA SER A 106 -6.82 10.80 -19.38
C SER A 106 -7.52 11.68 -20.40
N PRO A 107 -6.78 12.28 -21.36
CA PRO A 107 -7.37 13.06 -22.45
C PRO A 107 -8.17 12.13 -23.37
N LYS A 108 -9.19 12.69 -24.03
CA LYS A 108 -10.00 11.98 -25.02
C LYS A 108 -9.80 12.60 -26.39
N PHE A 109 -9.29 11.80 -27.32
CA PHE A 109 -9.24 12.13 -28.73
C PHE A 109 -10.34 11.35 -29.47
N ASN A 110 -10.62 11.69 -30.71
CA ASN A 110 -11.74 11.10 -31.44
C ASN A 110 -11.71 9.56 -31.48
N PHE A 111 -10.57 8.99 -31.86
CA PHE A 111 -10.38 7.54 -32.01
C PHE A 111 -9.46 6.92 -30.95
N TRP A 112 -8.80 7.73 -30.13
CA TRP A 112 -7.77 7.31 -29.18
C TRP A 112 -8.05 7.88 -27.80
N GLU A 113 -8.13 7.02 -26.81
CA GLU A 113 -8.35 7.36 -25.41
C GLU A 113 -7.15 6.84 -24.57
N PRO A 114 -6.05 7.62 -24.46
CA PRO A 114 -4.95 7.25 -23.59
C PRO A 114 -5.25 7.56 -22.13
N SER A 115 -4.69 6.76 -21.23
CA SER A 115 -4.69 7.02 -19.79
C SER A 115 -3.30 6.72 -19.24
N LEU A 116 -2.62 7.78 -18.79
CA LEU A 116 -1.34 7.70 -18.12
C LEU A 116 -1.57 7.82 -16.60
N TYR A 117 -0.97 6.92 -15.84
CA TYR A 117 -0.97 6.96 -14.38
C TYR A 117 0.46 6.87 -13.85
N LEU A 118 0.83 7.83 -13.03
CA LEU A 118 2.10 7.89 -12.31
C LEU A 118 1.83 7.87 -10.82
N SER A 119 2.60 7.11 -10.07
CA SER A 119 2.48 7.07 -8.61
C SER A 119 3.84 6.95 -7.93
N VAL A 120 3.90 7.47 -6.73
CA VAL A 120 4.98 7.22 -5.77
C VAL A 120 4.36 6.90 -4.42
N SER A 121 4.88 5.86 -3.78
CA SER A 121 4.54 5.48 -2.41
C SER A 121 5.83 5.37 -1.63
N LYS A 122 5.95 6.13 -0.55
CA LYS A 122 7.12 6.12 0.33
C LYS A 122 6.70 5.84 1.76
N PRO A 123 7.05 4.66 2.29
CA PRO A 123 6.91 4.35 3.71
C PRO A 123 8.01 5.03 4.53
N PHE A 124 7.73 5.26 5.81
CA PHE A 124 8.70 5.61 6.85
C PHE A 124 8.32 4.75 8.06
N PHE A 125 8.95 3.60 8.16
CA PHE A 125 8.63 2.61 9.16
C PHE A 125 9.91 1.93 9.65
N GLU A 126 9.98 1.66 10.95
CA GLU A 126 11.06 0.91 11.57
C GLU A 126 10.46 -0.27 12.32
N ALA A 127 11.02 -1.44 12.09
CA ALA A 127 10.62 -2.66 12.78
C ALA A 127 11.81 -3.53 13.10
N PHE A 128 11.67 -4.28 14.18
CA PHE A 128 12.62 -5.34 14.53
C PHE A 128 12.32 -6.56 13.67
N THR A 129 13.28 -6.99 12.86
CA THR A 129 13.12 -8.15 11.99
C THR A 129 14.42 -8.94 11.90
N MET A 130 14.35 -10.25 11.99
CA MET A 130 15.52 -11.17 11.96
C MET A 130 16.64 -10.80 12.94
N GLY A 131 16.28 -10.30 14.15
CA GLY A 131 17.26 -9.95 15.18
C GLY A 131 17.84 -8.54 15.09
N GLU A 132 17.42 -7.73 14.09
CA GLU A 132 17.95 -6.37 13.88
C GLU A 132 16.83 -5.35 13.68
N MET A 133 17.09 -4.10 14.06
CA MET A 133 16.21 -2.98 13.75
C MET A 133 16.45 -2.57 12.31
N ARG A 134 15.38 -2.61 11.50
CA ARG A 134 15.44 -2.25 10.08
C ARG A 134 14.51 -1.10 9.76
N SER A 135 15.04 -0.13 9.01
CA SER A 135 14.26 0.97 8.43
C SER A 135 13.71 0.58 7.06
N PHE A 136 12.41 0.76 6.89
CA PHE A 136 11.69 0.58 5.63
C PHE A 136 11.31 1.98 5.12
N ASN A 137 12.09 2.50 4.17
CA ASN A 137 11.92 3.87 3.67
C ASN A 137 12.20 4.02 2.16
N LYS A 138 12.44 2.91 1.46
CA LYS A 138 12.68 2.92 0.02
C LYS A 138 11.36 3.15 -0.71
N PRO A 139 11.25 4.22 -1.52
CA PRO A 139 10.04 4.51 -2.27
C PRO A 139 9.81 3.49 -3.40
N THR A 140 8.54 3.25 -3.71
CA THR A 140 8.08 2.53 -4.89
C THR A 140 7.52 3.53 -5.88
N TYR A 141 7.95 3.44 -7.14
CA TYR A 141 7.41 4.23 -8.24
C TYR A 141 6.59 3.33 -9.15
N GLY A 142 5.40 3.78 -9.50
CA GLY A 142 4.50 3.11 -10.44
C GLY A 142 4.30 3.94 -11.70
N PHE A 143 4.31 3.28 -12.83
CA PHE A 143 3.95 3.80 -14.14
C PHE A 143 2.95 2.86 -14.79
N SER A 144 1.86 3.40 -15.33
CA SER A 144 0.90 2.65 -16.14
C SER A 144 0.43 3.52 -17.29
N LEU A 145 0.44 2.95 -18.48
CA LEU A 145 -0.08 3.56 -19.69
C LEU A 145 -1.11 2.61 -20.30
N ASN A 146 -2.35 3.05 -20.38
CA ASN A 146 -3.44 2.31 -21.02
C ASN A 146 -3.87 3.08 -22.26
N ASN A 147 -4.02 2.38 -23.36
CA ASN A 147 -4.46 2.94 -24.63
C ASN A 147 -5.65 2.17 -25.16
N SER A 148 -6.71 2.89 -25.50
CA SER A 148 -7.87 2.35 -26.19
C SER A 148 -8.06 3.07 -27.53
N PHE A 149 -8.12 2.29 -28.59
CA PHE A 149 -8.30 2.77 -29.96
C PHE A 149 -9.64 2.30 -30.48
N ARG A 150 -10.51 3.24 -30.83
CA ARG A 150 -11.80 2.94 -31.47
C ARG A 150 -11.60 2.84 -32.97
N LEU A 151 -11.76 1.63 -33.49
CA LEU A 151 -11.60 1.31 -34.89
C LEU A 151 -12.95 1.33 -35.63
N PRO A 152 -12.97 1.44 -36.97
CA PRO A 152 -14.19 1.31 -37.75
C PRO A 152 -14.96 0.02 -37.45
N LYS A 153 -16.27 0.03 -37.67
CA LYS A 153 -17.18 -1.11 -37.43
C LYS A 153 -17.32 -1.52 -35.96
N GLY A 154 -16.95 -0.64 -34.98
CA GLY A 154 -17.13 -0.90 -33.56
C GLY A 154 -16.04 -1.74 -32.91
N TRP A 155 -14.94 -2.04 -33.59
CA TRP A 155 -13.81 -2.71 -32.97
C TRP A 155 -13.07 -1.78 -31.99
N ILE A 156 -12.58 -2.36 -30.92
CA ILE A 156 -11.76 -1.65 -29.92
C ILE A 156 -10.44 -2.43 -29.77
N PHE A 157 -9.33 -1.73 -30.06
CA PHE A 157 -7.98 -2.26 -29.83
C PHE A 157 -7.40 -1.61 -28.56
N SER A 158 -6.82 -2.41 -27.69
CA SER A 158 -6.14 -1.92 -26.48
C SER A 158 -4.67 -2.33 -26.46
N LEU A 159 -3.82 -1.41 -25.97
CA LEU A 159 -2.40 -1.65 -25.72
C LEU A 159 -2.04 -1.02 -24.38
N ASP A 160 -1.77 -1.84 -23.40
CA ASP A 160 -1.57 -1.42 -22.04
C ASP A 160 -0.19 -1.85 -21.55
N GLY A 161 0.45 -0.99 -20.77
CA GLY A 161 1.74 -1.26 -20.15
C GLY A 161 1.77 -0.77 -18.73
N ARG A 162 2.39 -1.54 -17.84
CA ARG A 162 2.63 -1.12 -16.46
C ARG A 162 3.98 -1.58 -15.97
N VAL A 163 4.58 -0.79 -15.10
CA VAL A 163 5.81 -1.12 -14.39
C VAL A 163 5.78 -0.52 -12.99
N SER A 164 6.29 -1.27 -12.03
CA SER A 164 6.53 -0.81 -10.66
C SER A 164 7.97 -1.12 -10.28
N THR A 165 8.65 -0.18 -9.63
CA THR A 165 10.02 -0.39 -9.13
C THR A 165 10.01 -1.21 -7.85
N ASP A 166 11.20 -1.64 -7.42
CA ASP A 166 11.39 -2.14 -6.06
C ASP A 166 11.09 -1.04 -5.04
N GLY A 167 10.64 -1.45 -3.87
CA GLY A 167 10.40 -0.55 -2.75
C GLY A 167 10.10 -1.29 -1.48
N ASP A 168 10.00 -0.58 -0.38
CA ASP A 168 9.68 -1.16 0.92
C ASP A 168 8.16 -1.05 1.19
N ASN A 169 7.67 -2.00 1.98
CA ASN A 169 6.35 -1.96 2.60
C ASN A 169 6.44 -2.50 4.04
N MET A 170 5.34 -2.50 4.80
CA MET A 170 5.33 -2.99 6.19
C MET A 170 5.67 -4.48 6.35
N GLN A 171 5.60 -5.25 5.28
CA GLN A 171 5.84 -6.71 5.31
C GLN A 171 7.19 -7.08 4.70
N GLY A 172 7.93 -6.11 4.16
CA GLY A 172 9.23 -6.36 3.56
C GLY A 172 9.52 -5.57 2.29
N LEU A 173 10.32 -6.15 1.42
CA LEU A 173 10.72 -5.57 0.14
C LEU A 173 9.82 -6.06 -0.99
N SER A 174 9.12 -5.13 -1.64
CA SER A 174 8.45 -5.39 -2.92
C SER A 174 9.46 -5.38 -4.05
N LYS A 175 9.47 -6.42 -4.87
CA LYS A 175 10.33 -6.48 -6.06
C LYS A 175 9.65 -5.80 -7.25
N ARG A 176 10.48 -5.37 -8.19
CA ARG A 176 10.03 -4.82 -9.48
C ARG A 176 9.07 -5.78 -10.18
N THR A 177 7.98 -5.22 -10.68
CA THR A 177 7.00 -5.93 -11.52
C THR A 177 6.69 -5.12 -12.76
N GLY A 178 6.25 -5.79 -13.83
CA GLY A 178 5.81 -5.11 -15.05
C GLY A 178 5.19 -6.07 -16.04
N GLY A 179 4.44 -5.53 -16.99
CA GLY A 179 3.79 -6.30 -18.03
C GLY A 179 3.24 -5.41 -19.13
N VAL A 180 3.06 -6.02 -20.31
CA VAL A 180 2.40 -5.43 -21.47
C VAL A 180 1.23 -6.34 -21.84
N TYR A 181 0.10 -5.73 -22.16
CA TYR A 181 -1.15 -6.42 -22.47
C TYR A 181 -1.71 -5.87 -23.78
N VAL A 182 -2.22 -6.76 -24.60
CA VAL A 182 -2.85 -6.43 -25.88
C VAL A 182 -4.25 -7.04 -25.88
N GLY A 183 -5.25 -6.27 -26.30
CA GLY A 183 -6.64 -6.71 -26.42
C GLY A 183 -7.26 -6.26 -27.75
N LEU A 184 -8.23 -7.02 -28.24
CA LEU A 184 -9.00 -6.72 -29.43
C LEU A 184 -10.47 -7.05 -29.19
#